data_92679f90a21efc795d17c88e93e7a0bd
#
_entry.id   92679f90a21efc795d17c88e93e7a0bd
#
_cell.length_a   1.000
_cell.length_b   1.000
_cell.length_c   1.000
_cell.angle_alpha   90.00
_cell.angle_beta   90.00
_cell.angle_gamma   90.00
#
_symmetry.space_group_name_H-M   'P 1'
#
loop_
_entity.id
_entity.type
_entity.pdbx_description
1 polymer ?
#
loop_
_entity_poly.entity_id
_entity_poly.type
_entity_poly.pdbx_seq_one_letter_code
_entity_poly.pdbx_strand_id
1 'polypeptide(L)'
;VSGPARGGRYGSMGAVPTVARWWRTRSDPQRIELYTRWSYYSFLAALPVLVLLALASDWAGTSRWLELLLAAATLVTTAAAVQLSRRGFADRAAGPDRALLAVAVVAGGVVVGTALAVTTDGPSPAAPWAAGLVGAEVLLALSVTVPTRPLLAGTAVVGVLTTGVALLDGNPPLAAGVVGTSIAVAVAFVTVAFRFTVWILDVVVEMDRSRGVQLQLAVAEERLRFARDLHDVMGRNLSVIAVKSQLAGELVRRQRPEAADEVADISRIAEQSLREVRDVVRGYRGTDLAGELAGARSVLRAAGIACTVTGEEAGAALPEPVQVALGWVVREAVTNVLRHSSAGECTVTLTAGDPVTLRVENDGVGPGGGDRGHGLRGLAERLAAASGELSAGREGDRFVVVARVPVRAVEEVR
;
A
#
# COMPACT_ATOMS: atom_id res chain seq x y z
N VAL A 1 39.19 52.02 -16.45
CA VAL A 1 37.89 51.95 -17.09
C VAL A 1 37.47 50.45 -17.05
N SER A 2 36.74 50.11 -16.03
CA SER A 2 36.27 48.74 -15.78
C SER A 2 34.75 48.72 -15.98
N GLY A 3 34.26 47.95 -16.93
CA GLY A 3 32.86 47.70 -17.18
C GLY A 3 32.32 46.52 -16.37
N PRO A 4 31.05 46.52 -15.95
CA PRO A 4 30.48 45.51 -15.09
C PRO A 4 30.07 44.24 -15.87
N ALA A 5 30.45 43.07 -15.36
CA ALA A 5 30.01 41.75 -15.80
C ALA A 5 28.49 41.55 -15.61
N ARG A 6 27.76 41.30 -16.65
CA ARG A 6 26.36 40.86 -16.63
C ARG A 6 26.29 39.40 -16.16
N GLY A 7 25.88 39.17 -14.92
CA GLY A 7 25.51 37.84 -14.41
C GLY A 7 24.21 37.36 -15.05
N GLY A 8 24.32 36.39 -15.94
CA GLY A 8 23.16 35.67 -16.48
C GLY A 8 22.45 34.88 -15.38
N ARG A 9 21.20 35.24 -15.07
CA ARG A 9 20.30 34.41 -14.29
C ARG A 9 19.90 33.21 -15.16
N TYR A 10 20.53 32.06 -14.92
CA TYR A 10 19.99 30.81 -15.38
C TYR A 10 18.73 30.54 -14.54
N GLY A 11 17.57 30.71 -15.16
CA GLY A 11 16.29 30.27 -14.59
C GLY A 11 16.37 28.78 -14.33
N SER A 12 16.14 28.38 -13.07
CA SER A 12 15.96 26.99 -12.71
C SER A 12 14.74 26.45 -13.46
N MET A 13 14.99 25.76 -14.58
CA MET A 13 13.97 24.90 -15.21
C MET A 13 13.53 23.90 -14.13
N GLY A 14 12.27 24.03 -13.71
CA GLY A 14 11.64 23.13 -12.75
C GLY A 14 11.91 21.69 -13.17
N ALA A 15 12.59 20.93 -12.32
CA ALA A 15 12.93 19.54 -12.58
C ALA A 15 11.63 18.76 -12.80
N VAL A 16 11.40 18.32 -14.04
CA VAL A 16 10.36 17.35 -14.37
C VAL A 16 10.52 16.20 -13.41
N PRO A 17 9.46 15.79 -12.68
CA PRO A 17 9.58 14.68 -11.74
C PRO A 17 10.02 13.45 -12.54
N THR A 18 11.24 12.99 -12.31
CA THR A 18 11.75 11.81 -13.00
C THR A 18 10.83 10.62 -12.71
N VAL A 19 10.53 9.81 -13.71
CA VAL A 19 9.70 8.58 -13.62
C VAL A 19 10.08 7.75 -12.41
N ALA A 20 11.39 7.73 -12.07
CA ALA A 20 11.91 7.06 -10.88
C ALA A 20 11.37 7.63 -9.55
N ARG A 21 11.17 8.94 -9.44
CA ARG A 21 10.63 9.57 -8.23
C ARG A 21 9.14 9.25 -8.08
N TRP A 22 8.37 9.37 -9.16
CA TRP A 22 6.96 9.00 -9.22
C TRP A 22 6.73 7.52 -8.87
N TRP A 23 7.63 6.60 -9.29
CA TRP A 23 7.59 5.19 -8.96
C TRP A 23 7.85 4.92 -7.47
N ARG A 24 8.83 5.60 -6.87
CA ARG A 24 9.20 5.42 -5.46
C ARG A 24 8.13 5.89 -4.47
N THR A 25 7.22 6.78 -4.86
CA THR A 25 6.15 7.30 -3.99
C THR A 25 4.95 6.38 -3.85
N ARG A 26 4.92 5.24 -4.55
CA ARG A 26 3.81 4.30 -4.53
C ARG A 26 4.08 3.13 -3.61
N SER A 27 3.01 2.62 -2.95
CA SER A 27 3.09 1.37 -2.19
C SER A 27 3.34 0.17 -3.11
N ASP A 28 3.90 -0.90 -2.58
CA ASP A 28 4.19 -2.09 -3.37
C ASP A 28 2.95 -2.70 -4.06
N PRO A 29 1.76 -2.80 -3.42
CA PRO A 29 0.54 -3.22 -4.12
C PRO A 29 0.18 -2.31 -5.31
N GLN A 30 0.32 -0.99 -5.17
CA GLN A 30 0.05 -0.04 -6.27
C GLN A 30 1.04 -0.20 -7.44
N ARG A 31 2.30 -0.51 -7.15
CA ARG A 31 3.32 -0.78 -8.18
C ARG A 31 3.00 -2.04 -8.96
N ILE A 32 2.61 -3.12 -8.26
CA ILE A 32 2.24 -4.40 -8.88
C ILE A 32 0.98 -4.23 -9.74
N GLU A 33 -0.03 -3.51 -9.24
CA GLU A 33 -1.25 -3.23 -10.01
C GLU A 33 -0.93 -2.46 -11.29
N LEU A 34 -0.11 -1.40 -11.18
CA LEU A 34 0.28 -0.60 -12.31
C LEU A 34 1.07 -1.42 -13.34
N TYR A 35 2.06 -2.20 -12.88
CA TYR A 35 2.84 -3.08 -13.75
C TYR A 35 1.94 -4.07 -14.49
N THR A 36 1.01 -4.72 -13.77
CA THR A 36 0.07 -5.67 -14.36
C THR A 36 -0.79 -5.02 -15.44
N ARG A 37 -1.40 -3.86 -15.15
CA ARG A 37 -2.24 -3.13 -16.12
C ARG A 37 -1.44 -2.71 -17.36
N TRP A 38 -0.25 -2.15 -17.17
CA TRP A 38 0.61 -1.74 -18.28
C TRP A 38 1.09 -2.92 -19.11
N SER A 39 1.44 -4.05 -18.49
CA SER A 39 1.80 -5.28 -19.20
C SER A 39 0.65 -5.76 -20.09
N TYR A 40 -0.58 -5.76 -19.58
CA TYR A 40 -1.77 -6.10 -20.38
C TYR A 40 -1.93 -5.17 -21.57
N TYR A 41 -1.94 -3.88 -21.34
CA TYR A 41 -2.17 -2.89 -22.41
C TYR A 41 -1.05 -2.91 -23.45
N SER A 42 0.19 -3.06 -23.05
CA SER A 42 1.33 -3.15 -23.97
C SER A 42 1.24 -4.41 -24.83
N PHE A 43 0.86 -5.54 -24.24
CA PHE A 43 0.73 -6.77 -24.98
C PHE A 43 -0.45 -6.72 -25.96
N LEU A 44 -1.61 -6.22 -25.53
CA LEU A 44 -2.76 -6.02 -26.42
C LEU A 44 -2.42 -5.04 -27.56
N ALA A 45 -1.70 -3.97 -27.29
CA ALA A 45 -1.29 -3.01 -28.31
C ALA A 45 -0.25 -3.57 -29.31
N ALA A 46 0.51 -4.60 -28.93
CA ALA A 46 1.46 -5.26 -29.82
C ALA A 46 0.78 -6.23 -30.80
N LEU A 47 -0.35 -6.84 -30.42
CA LEU A 47 -1.03 -7.84 -31.26
C LEU A 47 -1.46 -7.32 -32.64
N PRO A 48 -2.08 -6.13 -32.80
CA PRO A 48 -2.40 -5.58 -34.12
C PRO A 48 -1.17 -5.40 -35.03
N VAL A 49 -0.03 -5.03 -34.45
CA VAL A 49 1.21 -4.91 -35.21
C VAL A 49 1.64 -6.28 -35.75
N LEU A 50 1.50 -7.35 -34.92
CA LEU A 50 1.82 -8.70 -35.34
C LEU A 50 0.88 -9.22 -36.43
N VAL A 51 -0.43 -8.89 -36.36
CA VAL A 51 -1.41 -9.23 -37.41
C VAL A 51 -1.03 -8.56 -38.74
N LEU A 52 -0.73 -7.26 -38.68
CA LEU A 52 -0.34 -6.51 -39.89
C LEU A 52 0.98 -7.03 -40.48
N LEU A 53 1.97 -7.36 -39.64
CA LEU A 53 3.23 -7.95 -40.07
C LEU A 53 3.07 -9.35 -40.66
N ALA A 54 2.19 -10.18 -40.10
CA ALA A 54 1.93 -11.53 -40.60
C ALA A 54 1.35 -11.52 -42.04
N LEU A 55 0.59 -10.47 -42.37
CA LEU A 55 -0.06 -10.31 -43.69
C LEU A 55 0.76 -9.44 -44.65
N ALA A 56 1.84 -8.79 -44.20
CA ALA A 56 2.60 -7.85 -45.02
C ALA A 56 3.25 -8.51 -46.26
N SER A 57 3.59 -9.79 -46.19
CA SER A 57 4.15 -10.55 -47.33
C SER A 57 3.12 -10.79 -48.44
N ASP A 58 1.83 -10.83 -48.11
CA ASP A 58 0.76 -11.27 -49.01
C ASP A 58 0.02 -10.02 -49.61
N TRP A 59 0.47 -8.80 -49.32
CA TRP A 59 -0.16 -7.58 -49.84
C TRP A 59 0.17 -7.21 -51.28
N ALA A 60 1.12 -7.88 -51.90
CA ALA A 60 1.50 -7.61 -53.28
C ALA A 60 0.34 -7.94 -54.24
N GLY A 61 -0.36 -6.90 -54.73
CA GLY A 61 -1.49 -7.07 -55.64
C GLY A 61 -2.88 -6.93 -55.02
N THR A 62 -2.99 -6.77 -53.70
CA THR A 62 -4.29 -6.60 -53.03
C THR A 62 -4.88 -5.22 -53.25
N SER A 63 -6.21 -5.12 -53.14
CA SER A 63 -6.91 -3.85 -53.24
C SER A 63 -6.72 -3.04 -51.97
N ARG A 64 -6.41 -1.73 -52.10
CA ARG A 64 -6.25 -0.80 -50.97
C ARG A 64 -7.42 -0.78 -49.98
N TRP A 65 -8.60 -1.11 -50.44
CA TRP A 65 -9.81 -1.22 -49.62
C TRP A 65 -9.75 -2.37 -48.62
N LEU A 66 -9.22 -3.51 -49.03
CA LEU A 66 -9.02 -4.65 -48.14
C LEU A 66 -7.98 -4.37 -47.08
N GLU A 67 -6.88 -3.69 -47.44
CA GLU A 67 -5.85 -3.26 -46.48
C GLU A 67 -6.43 -2.31 -45.44
N LEU A 68 -7.20 -1.28 -45.88
CA LEU A 68 -7.86 -0.33 -45.01
C LEU A 68 -8.90 -1.01 -44.10
N LEU A 69 -9.68 -1.94 -44.63
CA LEU A 69 -10.67 -2.71 -43.87
C LEU A 69 -10.01 -3.57 -42.80
N LEU A 70 -8.92 -4.24 -43.15
CA LEU A 70 -8.11 -5.05 -42.23
C LEU A 70 -7.53 -4.19 -41.08
N ALA A 71 -6.90 -3.07 -41.43
CA ALA A 71 -6.33 -2.15 -40.46
C ALA A 71 -7.42 -1.59 -39.53
N ALA A 72 -8.55 -1.14 -40.07
CA ALA A 72 -9.65 -0.61 -39.29
C ALA A 72 -10.26 -1.68 -38.36
N ALA A 73 -10.51 -2.87 -38.85
CA ALA A 73 -11.07 -3.98 -38.06
C ALA A 73 -10.13 -4.42 -36.95
N THR A 74 -8.82 -4.48 -37.21
CA THR A 74 -7.80 -4.80 -36.22
C THR A 74 -7.76 -3.74 -35.12
N LEU A 75 -7.78 -2.45 -35.48
CA LEU A 75 -7.82 -1.36 -34.50
C LEU A 75 -9.10 -1.39 -33.63
N VAL A 76 -10.25 -1.68 -34.23
CA VAL A 76 -11.53 -1.82 -33.50
C VAL A 76 -11.48 -2.99 -32.53
N THR A 77 -10.95 -4.15 -32.95
CA THR A 77 -10.77 -5.34 -32.09
C THR A 77 -9.90 -4.99 -30.88
N THR A 78 -8.73 -4.37 -31.13
CA THR A 78 -7.82 -3.95 -30.07
C THR A 78 -8.44 -2.90 -29.15
N ALA A 79 -9.11 -1.90 -29.68
CA ALA A 79 -9.79 -0.90 -28.87
C ALA A 79 -10.86 -1.52 -27.95
N ALA A 80 -11.66 -2.47 -28.48
CA ALA A 80 -12.64 -3.19 -27.71
C ALA A 80 -11.99 -4.11 -26.64
N ALA A 81 -10.91 -4.82 -26.97
CA ALA A 81 -10.17 -5.67 -26.06
C ALA A 81 -9.51 -4.85 -24.91
N VAL A 82 -8.90 -3.70 -25.22
CA VAL A 82 -8.36 -2.78 -24.22
C VAL A 82 -9.46 -2.24 -23.30
N GLN A 83 -10.61 -1.81 -23.87
CA GLN A 83 -11.72 -1.31 -23.05
C GLN A 83 -12.33 -2.42 -22.17
N LEU A 84 -12.44 -3.64 -22.70
CA LEU A 84 -12.89 -4.81 -21.94
C LEU A 84 -11.96 -5.09 -20.75
N SER A 85 -10.66 -5.08 -20.98
CA SER A 85 -9.66 -5.24 -19.92
C SER A 85 -9.70 -4.09 -18.90
N ARG A 86 -9.84 -2.83 -19.35
CA ARG A 86 -9.94 -1.66 -18.46
C ARG A 86 -11.15 -1.75 -17.54
N ARG A 87 -12.33 -2.10 -18.07
CA ARG A 87 -13.53 -2.33 -17.26
C ARG A 87 -13.37 -3.51 -16.30
N GLY A 88 -12.78 -4.60 -16.79
CA GLY A 88 -12.47 -5.76 -15.96
C GLY A 88 -11.54 -5.45 -14.79
N PHE A 89 -10.52 -4.61 -14.98
CA PHE A 89 -9.67 -4.16 -13.89
C PHE A 89 -10.37 -3.20 -12.93
N ALA A 90 -11.37 -2.46 -13.38
CA ALA A 90 -12.16 -1.57 -12.52
C ALA A 90 -13.15 -2.35 -11.66
N ASP A 91 -13.83 -3.35 -12.23
CA ASP A 91 -14.77 -4.22 -11.51
C ASP A 91 -14.69 -5.67 -12.06
N ARG A 92 -13.95 -6.51 -11.36
CA ARG A 92 -13.76 -7.92 -11.73
C ARG A 92 -14.98 -8.78 -11.44
N ALA A 93 -15.84 -8.36 -10.50
CA ALA A 93 -17.02 -9.11 -10.10
C ALA A 93 -18.17 -8.95 -11.10
N ALA A 94 -18.23 -7.84 -11.84
CA ALA A 94 -19.26 -7.59 -12.83
C ALA A 94 -19.21 -8.53 -14.05
N GLY A 95 -18.10 -9.25 -14.23
CA GLY A 95 -17.88 -10.09 -15.41
C GLY A 95 -17.58 -9.27 -16.68
N PRO A 96 -17.45 -9.94 -17.85
CA PRO A 96 -17.11 -9.27 -19.09
C PRO A 96 -18.30 -8.47 -19.65
N ASP A 97 -18.01 -7.26 -20.15
CA ASP A 97 -19.01 -6.45 -20.85
C ASP A 97 -19.39 -7.12 -22.19
N ARG A 98 -20.66 -7.57 -22.28
CA ARG A 98 -21.16 -8.33 -23.43
C ARG A 98 -21.17 -7.53 -24.73
N ALA A 99 -21.39 -6.21 -24.65
CA ALA A 99 -21.41 -5.36 -25.85
C ALA A 99 -19.99 -5.19 -26.41
N LEU A 100 -19.01 -4.90 -25.54
CA LEU A 100 -17.60 -4.82 -25.97
C LEU A 100 -17.08 -6.17 -26.47
N LEU A 101 -17.46 -7.27 -25.82
CA LEU A 101 -17.11 -8.62 -26.29
C LEU A 101 -17.70 -8.89 -27.69
N ALA A 102 -18.96 -8.56 -27.91
CA ALA A 102 -19.60 -8.73 -29.25
C ALA A 102 -18.87 -7.89 -30.30
N VAL A 103 -18.49 -6.63 -29.98
CA VAL A 103 -17.72 -5.79 -30.90
C VAL A 103 -16.35 -6.41 -31.19
N ALA A 104 -15.63 -6.91 -30.19
CA ALA A 104 -14.34 -7.57 -30.41
C ALA A 104 -14.42 -8.82 -31.25
N VAL A 105 -15.45 -9.66 -31.04
CA VAL A 105 -15.67 -10.90 -31.80
C VAL A 105 -16.07 -10.60 -33.24
N VAL A 106 -16.99 -9.66 -33.46
CA VAL A 106 -17.43 -9.29 -34.83
C VAL A 106 -16.29 -8.63 -35.61
N ALA A 107 -15.60 -7.67 -35.03
CA ALA A 107 -14.45 -7.03 -35.66
C ALA A 107 -13.31 -8.02 -35.92
N GLY A 108 -13.03 -8.92 -34.97
CA GLY A 108 -12.10 -10.04 -35.16
C GLY A 108 -12.48 -10.99 -36.27
N GLY A 109 -13.77 -11.28 -36.42
CA GLY A 109 -14.30 -12.05 -37.57
C GLY A 109 -14.06 -11.35 -38.91
N VAL A 110 -14.18 -10.02 -38.95
CA VAL A 110 -13.82 -9.21 -40.14
C VAL A 110 -12.32 -9.29 -40.42
N VAL A 111 -11.45 -9.26 -39.41
CA VAL A 111 -9.99 -9.44 -39.59
C VAL A 111 -9.70 -10.79 -40.23
N VAL A 112 -10.28 -11.87 -39.73
CA VAL A 112 -10.09 -13.23 -40.30
C VAL A 112 -10.62 -13.35 -41.72
N GLY A 113 -11.81 -12.81 -41.98
CA GLY A 113 -12.41 -12.82 -43.34
C GLY A 113 -11.60 -12.04 -44.36
N THR A 114 -11.08 -10.87 -43.98
CA THR A 114 -10.19 -10.06 -44.84
C THR A 114 -8.83 -10.72 -45.02
N ALA A 115 -8.28 -11.37 -44.00
CA ALA A 115 -7.03 -12.13 -44.12
C ALA A 115 -7.18 -13.26 -45.14
N LEU A 116 -8.26 -14.05 -45.08
CA LEU A 116 -8.55 -15.07 -46.06
C LEU A 116 -8.74 -14.52 -47.47
N ALA A 117 -9.35 -13.33 -47.61
CA ALA A 117 -9.54 -12.71 -48.95
C ALA A 117 -8.21 -12.16 -49.54
N VAL A 118 -7.22 -11.87 -48.72
CA VAL A 118 -5.88 -11.43 -49.14
C VAL A 118 -4.98 -12.58 -49.56
N THR A 119 -5.18 -13.79 -48.98
CA THR A 119 -4.34 -14.97 -49.20
C THR A 119 -4.85 -15.88 -50.34
N THR A 120 -5.49 -15.31 -51.38
CA THR A 120 -6.19 -16.10 -52.44
C THR A 120 -5.26 -16.82 -53.41
N ASP A 121 -3.94 -16.51 -53.48
CA ASP A 121 -3.00 -17.04 -54.47
C ASP A 121 -2.34 -18.37 -54.08
N GLY A 122 -2.80 -19.00 -52.97
CA GLY A 122 -2.34 -20.31 -52.50
C GLY A 122 -2.21 -20.38 -50.98
N PRO A 123 -1.85 -21.57 -50.44
CA PRO A 123 -1.75 -21.75 -48.98
C PRO A 123 -0.72 -20.79 -48.36
N SER A 124 -1.19 -19.96 -47.44
CA SER A 124 -0.37 -19.01 -46.68
C SER A 124 -0.48 -19.27 -45.16
N PRO A 125 0.57 -19.16 -44.38
CA PRO A 125 0.46 -19.22 -42.92
C PRO A 125 -0.25 -17.99 -42.34
N ALA A 126 -0.40 -16.90 -43.08
CA ALA A 126 -0.80 -15.59 -42.58
C ALA A 126 -2.25 -15.56 -42.06
N ALA A 127 -3.21 -16.15 -42.79
CA ALA A 127 -4.60 -16.14 -42.37
C ALA A 127 -4.85 -16.97 -41.08
N PRO A 128 -4.32 -18.20 -40.89
CA PRO A 128 -4.39 -18.93 -39.61
C PRO A 128 -3.72 -18.19 -38.47
N TRP A 129 -2.56 -17.56 -38.70
CA TRP A 129 -1.90 -16.75 -37.67
C TRP A 129 -2.72 -15.52 -37.28
N ALA A 130 -3.32 -14.81 -38.21
CA ALA A 130 -4.21 -13.69 -37.93
C ALA A 130 -5.42 -14.15 -37.08
N ALA A 131 -6.04 -15.29 -37.40
CA ALA A 131 -7.12 -15.86 -36.61
C ALA A 131 -6.68 -16.20 -35.18
N GLY A 132 -5.49 -16.79 -35.01
CA GLY A 132 -4.88 -17.10 -33.71
C GLY A 132 -4.61 -15.87 -32.89
N LEU A 133 -4.03 -14.82 -33.47
CA LEU A 133 -3.73 -13.57 -32.82
C LEU A 133 -4.99 -12.82 -32.33
N VAL A 134 -6.04 -12.78 -33.18
CA VAL A 134 -7.35 -12.23 -32.77
C VAL A 134 -7.96 -13.02 -31.62
N GLY A 135 -7.93 -14.36 -31.69
CA GLY A 135 -8.40 -15.22 -30.61
C GLY A 135 -7.62 -14.99 -29.33
N ALA A 136 -6.30 -14.86 -29.43
CA ALA A 136 -5.43 -14.51 -28.28
C ALA A 136 -5.80 -13.17 -27.65
N GLU A 137 -6.06 -12.15 -28.46
CA GLU A 137 -6.43 -10.81 -28.02
C GLU A 137 -7.75 -10.82 -27.22
N VAL A 138 -8.77 -11.49 -27.73
CA VAL A 138 -10.07 -11.62 -27.05
C VAL A 138 -9.92 -12.43 -25.75
N LEU A 139 -9.22 -13.56 -25.77
CA LEU A 139 -9.02 -14.38 -24.56
C LEU A 139 -8.17 -13.70 -23.52
N LEU A 140 -7.17 -12.93 -23.95
CA LEU A 140 -6.36 -12.13 -23.04
C LEU A 140 -7.22 -11.05 -22.37
N ALA A 141 -8.06 -10.34 -23.11
CA ALA A 141 -8.97 -9.35 -22.54
C ALA A 141 -9.96 -9.98 -21.55
N LEU A 142 -10.47 -11.19 -21.84
CA LEU A 142 -11.35 -11.94 -20.95
C LEU A 142 -10.64 -12.48 -19.70
N SER A 143 -9.33 -12.71 -19.75
CA SER A 143 -8.58 -13.31 -18.64
C SER A 143 -8.58 -12.46 -17.36
N VAL A 144 -8.95 -11.19 -17.44
CA VAL A 144 -9.10 -10.30 -16.28
C VAL A 144 -10.33 -10.67 -15.44
N THR A 145 -11.44 -11.05 -16.07
CA THR A 145 -12.75 -11.28 -15.42
C THR A 145 -13.20 -12.73 -15.41
N VAL A 146 -12.73 -13.53 -16.36
CA VAL A 146 -13.19 -14.91 -16.56
C VAL A 146 -12.25 -15.90 -15.86
N PRO A 147 -12.77 -16.92 -15.16
CA PRO A 147 -11.94 -17.94 -14.51
C PRO A 147 -11.22 -18.84 -15.52
N THR A 148 -10.19 -19.56 -15.08
CA THR A 148 -9.27 -20.32 -15.95
C THR A 148 -9.93 -21.39 -16.78
N ARG A 149 -10.93 -22.13 -16.25
CA ARG A 149 -11.57 -23.25 -16.97
C ARG A 149 -12.25 -22.82 -18.28
N PRO A 150 -13.16 -21.84 -18.33
CA PRO A 150 -13.76 -21.39 -19.58
C PRO A 150 -12.74 -20.71 -20.52
N LEU A 151 -11.68 -20.09 -20.00
CA LEU A 151 -10.60 -19.57 -20.85
C LEU A 151 -9.87 -20.69 -21.58
N LEU A 152 -9.55 -21.80 -20.90
CA LEU A 152 -8.96 -22.99 -21.56
C LEU A 152 -9.89 -23.60 -22.61
N ALA A 153 -11.19 -23.65 -22.36
CA ALA A 153 -12.15 -24.04 -23.38
C ALA A 153 -12.12 -23.06 -24.57
N GLY A 154 -11.98 -21.75 -24.31
CA GLY A 154 -11.81 -20.73 -25.35
C GLY A 154 -10.56 -20.95 -26.19
N THR A 155 -9.42 -21.37 -25.58
CA THR A 155 -8.20 -21.66 -26.36
C THR A 155 -8.39 -22.89 -27.29
N ALA A 156 -9.16 -23.91 -26.89
CA ALA A 156 -9.51 -25.03 -27.74
C ALA A 156 -10.40 -24.57 -28.92
N VAL A 157 -11.36 -23.66 -28.68
CA VAL A 157 -12.18 -23.05 -29.75
C VAL A 157 -11.28 -22.29 -30.73
N VAL A 158 -10.33 -21.49 -30.25
CA VAL A 158 -9.36 -20.81 -31.12
C VAL A 158 -8.59 -21.82 -31.97
N GLY A 159 -8.12 -22.92 -31.39
CA GLY A 159 -7.44 -23.99 -32.14
C GLY A 159 -8.29 -24.61 -33.24
N VAL A 160 -9.57 -24.87 -32.96
CA VAL A 160 -10.52 -25.40 -33.98
C VAL A 160 -10.75 -24.36 -35.07
N LEU A 161 -10.96 -23.10 -34.73
CA LEU A 161 -11.15 -22.00 -35.67
C LEU A 161 -9.92 -21.79 -36.56
N THR A 162 -8.73 -21.77 -35.98
CA THR A 162 -7.48 -21.62 -36.74
C THR A 162 -7.20 -22.81 -37.66
N THR A 163 -7.54 -24.03 -37.21
CA THR A 163 -7.49 -25.22 -38.10
C THR A 163 -8.49 -25.07 -39.28
N GLY A 164 -9.73 -24.62 -39.00
CA GLY A 164 -10.72 -24.36 -40.04
C GLY A 164 -10.26 -23.31 -41.04
N VAL A 165 -9.68 -22.19 -40.56
CA VAL A 165 -9.12 -21.17 -41.42
C VAL A 165 -7.98 -21.71 -42.28
N ALA A 166 -7.07 -22.50 -41.70
CA ALA A 166 -5.98 -23.13 -42.46
C ALA A 166 -6.49 -24.10 -43.55
N LEU A 167 -7.57 -24.85 -43.30
CA LEU A 167 -8.19 -25.71 -44.30
C LEU A 167 -8.82 -24.88 -45.42
N LEU A 168 -9.53 -23.79 -45.09
CA LEU A 168 -10.14 -22.89 -46.09
C LEU A 168 -9.07 -22.19 -46.94
N ASP A 169 -7.92 -21.93 -46.39
CA ASP A 169 -6.73 -21.35 -47.05
C ASP A 169 -5.99 -22.40 -47.94
N GLY A 170 -6.50 -23.62 -48.05
CA GLY A 170 -5.98 -24.68 -48.93
C GLY A 170 -4.83 -25.50 -48.33
N ASN A 171 -4.54 -25.38 -47.02
CA ASN A 171 -3.52 -26.21 -46.36
C ASN A 171 -3.96 -27.67 -46.28
N PRO A 172 -3.04 -28.66 -46.43
CA PRO A 172 -3.35 -30.06 -46.22
C PRO A 172 -3.86 -30.32 -44.79
N PRO A 173 -4.80 -31.27 -44.59
CA PRO A 173 -5.43 -31.48 -43.29
C PRO A 173 -4.48 -31.72 -42.12
N LEU A 174 -3.41 -32.45 -42.35
CA LEU A 174 -2.38 -32.69 -41.32
C LEU A 174 -1.66 -31.39 -40.96
N ALA A 175 -1.24 -30.59 -41.94
CA ALA A 175 -0.59 -29.31 -41.70
C ALA A 175 -1.52 -28.31 -41.00
N ALA A 176 -2.78 -28.22 -41.44
CA ALA A 176 -3.80 -27.39 -40.80
C ALA A 176 -4.01 -27.77 -39.31
N GLY A 177 -4.07 -29.08 -39.02
CA GLY A 177 -4.18 -29.59 -37.65
C GLY A 177 -2.98 -29.26 -36.79
N VAL A 178 -1.75 -29.35 -37.33
CA VAL A 178 -0.51 -28.97 -36.62
C VAL A 178 -0.51 -27.47 -36.34
N VAL A 179 -0.84 -26.63 -37.31
CA VAL A 179 -0.88 -25.17 -37.14
C VAL A 179 -1.90 -24.78 -36.06
N GLY A 180 -3.15 -25.27 -36.17
CA GLY A 180 -4.19 -24.96 -35.20
C GLY A 180 -3.87 -25.43 -33.80
N THR A 181 -3.28 -26.60 -33.62
CA THR A 181 -2.87 -27.13 -32.33
C THR A 181 -1.72 -26.28 -31.75
N SER A 182 -0.72 -25.94 -32.55
CA SER A 182 0.43 -25.10 -32.11
C SER A 182 -0.04 -23.72 -31.66
N ILE A 183 -0.94 -23.09 -32.42
CA ILE A 183 -1.54 -21.80 -32.06
C ILE A 183 -2.35 -21.92 -30.76
N ALA A 184 -3.20 -22.97 -30.65
CA ALA A 184 -3.97 -23.19 -29.42
C ALA A 184 -3.10 -23.32 -28.19
N VAL A 185 -2.00 -24.08 -28.27
CA VAL A 185 -1.03 -24.24 -27.17
C VAL A 185 -0.35 -22.91 -26.83
N ALA A 186 0.08 -22.14 -27.83
CA ALA A 186 0.70 -20.84 -27.62
C ALA A 186 -0.28 -19.84 -26.96
N VAL A 187 -1.53 -19.79 -27.46
CA VAL A 187 -2.59 -18.93 -26.90
C VAL A 187 -2.95 -19.36 -25.47
N ALA A 188 -3.02 -20.68 -25.21
CA ALA A 188 -3.27 -21.21 -23.88
C ALA A 188 -2.16 -20.79 -22.91
N PHE A 189 -0.89 -20.92 -23.31
CA PHE A 189 0.24 -20.53 -22.48
C PHE A 189 0.20 -19.04 -22.13
N VAL A 190 0.00 -18.17 -23.11
CA VAL A 190 -0.09 -16.71 -22.89
C VAL A 190 -1.28 -16.38 -21.98
N THR A 191 -2.46 -16.93 -22.27
CA THR A 191 -3.69 -16.68 -21.52
C THR A 191 -3.54 -17.11 -20.06
N VAL A 192 -2.97 -18.30 -19.81
CA VAL A 192 -2.71 -18.80 -18.45
C VAL A 192 -1.68 -17.94 -17.71
N ALA A 193 -0.59 -17.56 -18.39
CA ALA A 193 0.44 -16.71 -17.81
C ALA A 193 -0.14 -15.34 -17.36
N PHE A 194 -0.93 -14.70 -18.19
CA PHE A 194 -1.59 -13.44 -17.83
C PHE A 194 -2.67 -13.63 -16.76
N ARG A 195 -3.44 -14.70 -16.80
CA ARG A 195 -4.40 -15.04 -15.74
C ARG A 195 -3.70 -15.26 -14.41
N PHE A 196 -2.54 -15.91 -14.41
CA PHE A 196 -1.70 -16.05 -13.22
C PHE A 196 -1.22 -14.69 -12.68
N THR A 197 -0.86 -13.76 -13.57
CA THR A 197 -0.48 -12.40 -13.16
C THR A 197 -1.63 -11.66 -12.48
N VAL A 198 -2.87 -11.82 -12.97
CA VAL A 198 -4.07 -11.26 -12.31
C VAL A 198 -4.31 -11.92 -10.96
N TRP A 199 -4.12 -13.24 -10.86
CA TRP A 199 -4.24 -13.94 -9.59
C TRP A 199 -3.22 -13.48 -8.55
N ILE A 200 -1.96 -13.27 -8.96
CA ILE A 200 -0.95 -12.67 -8.06
C ILE A 200 -1.41 -11.30 -7.56
N LEU A 201 -1.93 -10.45 -8.44
CA LEU A 201 -2.44 -9.14 -8.07
C LEU A 201 -3.57 -9.25 -7.04
N ASP A 202 -4.52 -10.17 -7.23
CA ASP A 202 -5.62 -10.42 -6.31
C ASP A 202 -5.09 -10.84 -4.93
N VAL A 203 -4.12 -11.77 -4.89
CA VAL A 203 -3.50 -12.23 -3.64
C VAL A 203 -2.78 -11.09 -2.91
N VAL A 204 -2.02 -10.26 -3.62
CA VAL A 204 -1.29 -9.13 -3.01
C VAL A 204 -2.25 -8.10 -2.43
N VAL A 205 -3.30 -7.73 -3.15
CA VAL A 205 -4.32 -6.78 -2.68
C VAL A 205 -5.07 -7.32 -1.46
N GLU A 206 -5.41 -8.63 -1.45
CA GLU A 206 -6.07 -9.26 -0.31
C GLU A 206 -5.16 -9.36 0.92
N MET A 207 -3.88 -9.66 0.73
CA MET A 207 -2.89 -9.65 1.82
C MET A 207 -2.74 -8.26 2.45
N ASP A 208 -2.70 -7.20 1.64
CA ASP A 208 -2.61 -5.84 2.14
C ASP A 208 -3.86 -5.43 2.95
N ARG A 209 -5.05 -5.78 2.44
CA ARG A 209 -6.32 -5.59 3.15
C ARG A 209 -6.35 -6.35 4.48
N SER A 210 -5.93 -7.62 4.47
CA SER A 210 -5.89 -8.47 5.67
C SER A 210 -4.96 -7.91 6.75
N ARG A 211 -3.79 -7.39 6.36
CA ARG A 211 -2.88 -6.69 7.29
C ARG A 211 -3.53 -5.47 7.93
N GLY A 212 -4.25 -4.67 7.15
CA GLY A 212 -4.98 -3.52 7.67
C GLY A 212 -6.02 -3.91 8.73
N VAL A 213 -6.78 -4.97 8.49
CA VAL A 213 -7.77 -5.49 9.45
C VAL A 213 -7.10 -6.05 10.71
N GLN A 214 -5.97 -6.76 10.57
CA GLN A 214 -5.22 -7.29 11.72
C GLN A 214 -4.69 -6.19 12.62
N LEU A 215 -4.19 -5.08 12.06
CA LEU A 215 -3.76 -3.92 12.83
C LEU A 215 -4.92 -3.27 13.59
N GLN A 216 -6.08 -3.13 12.96
CA GLN A 216 -7.28 -2.60 13.63
C GLN A 216 -7.75 -3.51 14.78
N LEU A 217 -7.71 -4.82 14.56
CA LEU A 217 -8.06 -5.80 15.58
C LEU A 217 -7.10 -5.73 16.77
N ALA A 218 -5.79 -5.69 16.53
CA ALA A 218 -4.80 -5.56 17.59
C ALA A 218 -5.00 -4.29 18.44
N VAL A 219 -5.32 -3.15 17.80
CA VAL A 219 -5.66 -1.91 18.53
C VAL A 219 -6.95 -2.05 19.34
N ALA A 220 -7.97 -2.73 18.79
CA ALA A 220 -9.23 -2.95 19.50
C ALA A 220 -9.06 -3.90 20.71
N GLU A 221 -8.29 -4.98 20.56
CA GLU A 221 -7.96 -5.91 21.64
C GLU A 221 -7.18 -5.22 22.75
N GLU A 222 -6.24 -4.36 22.40
CA GLU A 222 -5.48 -3.58 23.39
C GLU A 222 -6.38 -2.62 24.16
N ARG A 223 -7.32 -1.93 23.48
CA ARG A 223 -8.32 -1.09 24.15
C ARG A 223 -9.22 -1.88 25.10
N LEU A 224 -9.64 -3.09 24.71
CA LEU A 224 -10.45 -3.96 25.55
C LEU A 224 -9.67 -4.46 26.78
N ARG A 225 -8.40 -4.77 26.61
CA ARG A 225 -7.51 -5.15 27.73
C ARG A 225 -7.41 -3.99 28.72
N PHE A 226 -7.10 -2.80 28.22
CA PHE A 226 -7.05 -1.60 29.04
C PHE A 226 -8.34 -1.34 29.82
N ALA A 227 -9.50 -1.41 29.14
CA ALA A 227 -10.79 -1.22 29.80
C ALA A 227 -11.05 -2.25 30.92
N ARG A 228 -10.59 -3.50 30.72
CA ARG A 228 -10.71 -4.57 31.72
C ARG A 228 -9.80 -4.31 32.91
N ASP A 229 -8.53 -3.97 32.66
CA ASP A 229 -7.56 -3.68 33.73
C ASP A 229 -8.02 -2.50 34.59
N LEU A 230 -8.56 -1.44 33.97
CA LEU A 230 -9.18 -0.32 34.68
C LEU A 230 -10.39 -0.75 35.49
N HIS A 231 -11.27 -1.56 34.91
CA HIS A 231 -12.48 -2.02 35.58
C HIS A 231 -12.15 -2.89 36.81
N ASP A 232 -11.15 -3.74 36.71
CA ASP A 232 -10.74 -4.63 37.80
C ASP A 232 -10.13 -3.87 38.97
N VAL A 233 -9.28 -2.85 38.71
CA VAL A 233 -8.72 -1.98 39.73
C VAL A 233 -9.80 -1.15 40.39
N MET A 234 -10.64 -0.47 39.60
CA MET A 234 -11.69 0.40 40.13
C MET A 234 -12.78 -0.38 40.85
N GLY A 235 -13.21 -1.52 40.29
CA GLY A 235 -14.31 -2.31 40.84
C GLY A 235 -13.99 -2.87 42.24
N ARG A 236 -12.78 -3.38 42.43
CA ARG A 236 -12.33 -3.89 43.73
C ARG A 236 -12.31 -2.80 44.79
N ASN A 237 -11.67 -1.69 44.49
CA ASN A 237 -11.47 -0.61 45.46
C ASN A 237 -12.80 0.12 45.79
N LEU A 238 -13.65 0.36 44.79
CA LEU A 238 -14.99 0.95 45.03
C LEU A 238 -15.88 0.05 45.88
N SER A 239 -15.82 -1.28 45.71
CA SER A 239 -16.56 -2.23 46.54
C SER A 239 -16.11 -2.20 48.00
N VAL A 240 -14.82 -2.11 48.27
CA VAL A 240 -14.27 -1.97 49.64
C VAL A 240 -14.71 -0.65 50.25
N ILE A 241 -14.64 0.48 49.53
CA ILE A 241 -15.11 1.80 49.98
C ILE A 241 -16.60 1.75 50.34
N ALA A 242 -17.44 1.13 49.51
CA ALA A 242 -18.85 1.02 49.76
C ALA A 242 -19.18 0.26 51.06
N VAL A 243 -18.52 -0.90 51.27
CA VAL A 243 -18.72 -1.69 52.52
C VAL A 243 -18.25 -0.91 53.75
N LYS A 244 -17.06 -0.31 53.68
CA LYS A 244 -16.53 0.51 54.80
C LYS A 244 -17.38 1.75 55.07
N SER A 245 -17.98 2.37 54.07
CA SER A 245 -18.88 3.50 54.23
C SER A 245 -20.18 3.10 54.95
N GLN A 246 -20.71 1.90 54.65
CA GLN A 246 -21.88 1.35 55.38
C GLN A 246 -21.55 1.08 56.86
N LEU A 247 -20.36 0.50 57.13
CA LEU A 247 -19.88 0.24 58.48
C LEU A 247 -19.70 1.54 59.28
N ALA A 248 -19.02 2.54 58.68
CA ALA A 248 -18.82 3.84 59.28
C ALA A 248 -20.16 4.50 59.64
N GLY A 249 -21.15 4.44 58.73
CA GLY A 249 -22.52 4.95 58.98
C GLY A 249 -23.22 4.24 60.13
N GLU A 250 -23.04 2.91 60.33
CA GLU A 250 -23.58 2.18 61.45
C GLU A 250 -22.92 2.54 62.78
N LEU A 251 -21.57 2.70 62.76
CA LEU A 251 -20.78 3.11 63.94
C LEU A 251 -21.16 4.54 64.41
N VAL A 252 -21.40 5.45 63.47
CA VAL A 252 -21.92 6.82 63.76
C VAL A 252 -23.28 6.74 64.44
N ARG A 253 -24.21 5.93 63.92
CA ARG A 253 -25.56 5.79 64.52
C ARG A 253 -25.49 5.24 65.93
N ARG A 254 -24.49 4.38 66.21
CA ARG A 254 -24.27 3.80 67.53
C ARG A 254 -23.36 4.65 68.45
N GLN A 255 -23.01 5.86 68.06
CA GLN A 255 -22.14 6.80 68.74
C GLN A 255 -20.78 6.14 69.15
N ARG A 256 -20.24 5.31 68.27
CA ARG A 256 -18.97 4.60 68.52
C ARG A 256 -17.82 5.46 68.04
N PRO A 257 -16.74 5.62 68.84
CA PRO A 257 -15.59 6.44 68.47
C PRO A 257 -14.81 5.85 67.27
N GLU A 258 -14.90 4.54 67.02
CA GLU A 258 -14.25 3.82 65.93
C GLU A 258 -14.76 4.29 64.53
N ALA A 259 -15.83 5.05 64.48
CA ALA A 259 -16.33 5.64 63.24
C ALA A 259 -15.33 6.57 62.56
N ALA A 260 -14.54 7.31 63.33
CA ALA A 260 -13.50 8.20 62.80
C ALA A 260 -12.39 7.43 62.11
N ASP A 261 -11.96 6.28 62.66
CA ASP A 261 -10.93 5.41 62.06
C ASP A 261 -11.39 4.83 60.69
N GLU A 262 -12.66 4.40 60.61
CA GLU A 262 -13.23 3.88 59.36
C GLU A 262 -13.31 4.96 58.26
N VAL A 263 -13.66 6.22 58.61
CA VAL A 263 -13.63 7.35 57.67
C VAL A 263 -12.22 7.66 57.18
N ALA A 264 -11.22 7.62 58.08
CA ALA A 264 -9.82 7.79 57.71
C ALA A 264 -9.33 6.68 56.77
N ASP A 265 -9.75 5.43 57.02
CA ASP A 265 -9.44 4.29 56.17
C ASP A 265 -10.05 4.44 54.78
N ILE A 266 -11.31 4.87 54.66
CA ILE A 266 -11.97 5.14 53.39
C ILE A 266 -11.20 6.19 52.60
N SER A 267 -10.79 7.26 53.22
CA SER A 267 -10.00 8.33 52.57
C SER A 267 -8.66 7.79 52.04
N ARG A 268 -7.95 7.00 52.84
CA ARG A 268 -6.67 6.37 52.46
C ARG A 268 -6.85 5.43 51.24
N ILE A 269 -7.91 4.58 51.25
CA ILE A 269 -8.20 3.66 50.15
C ILE A 269 -8.56 4.46 48.88
N ALA A 270 -9.35 5.51 49.00
CA ALA A 270 -9.72 6.37 47.86
C ALA A 270 -8.49 7.04 47.23
N GLU A 271 -7.60 7.59 48.04
CA GLU A 271 -6.34 8.18 47.55
C GLU A 271 -5.42 7.14 46.90
N GLN A 272 -5.34 5.96 47.48
CA GLN A 272 -4.57 4.85 46.90
C GLN A 272 -5.17 4.41 45.56
N SER A 273 -6.49 4.27 45.48
CA SER A 273 -7.18 3.92 44.23
C SER A 273 -6.97 4.94 43.13
N LEU A 274 -7.00 6.24 43.48
CA LEU A 274 -6.67 7.30 42.55
C LEU A 274 -5.23 7.25 42.05
N ARG A 275 -4.27 6.86 42.92
CA ARG A 275 -2.89 6.61 42.48
C ARG A 275 -2.80 5.44 41.53
N GLU A 276 -3.38 4.28 41.89
CA GLU A 276 -3.38 3.06 41.08
C GLU A 276 -4.02 3.30 39.70
N VAL A 277 -5.15 3.99 39.63
CA VAL A 277 -5.78 4.39 38.33
C VAL A 277 -4.86 5.29 37.54
N ARG A 278 -4.23 6.29 38.18
CA ARG A 278 -3.25 7.17 37.51
C ARG A 278 -2.04 6.37 37.02
N ASP A 279 -1.59 5.37 37.75
CA ASP A 279 -0.46 4.53 37.37
C ASP A 279 -0.84 3.56 36.22
N VAL A 280 -2.06 2.98 36.21
CA VAL A 280 -2.57 2.24 35.07
C VAL A 280 -2.72 3.17 33.86
N VAL A 281 -3.31 4.35 34.00
CA VAL A 281 -3.42 5.35 32.93
C VAL A 281 -2.05 5.88 32.53
N ARG A 282 -1.11 6.05 33.45
CA ARG A 282 0.28 6.39 33.17
C ARG A 282 1.06 5.21 32.59
N GLY A 283 0.87 4.00 33.06
CA GLY A 283 1.46 2.77 32.48
C GLY A 283 1.02 2.54 31.04
N TYR A 284 -0.20 2.92 30.70
CA TYR A 284 -0.72 3.00 29.33
C TYR A 284 -0.35 4.29 28.58
N ARG A 285 -0.02 5.34 29.32
CA ARG A 285 0.60 6.58 28.83
C ARG A 285 2.08 6.60 29.15
N GLY A 286 2.52 5.62 29.87
CA GLY A 286 3.71 5.65 30.62
C GLY A 286 4.91 5.31 29.84
N THR A 287 5.58 6.21 29.91
CA THR A 287 6.78 6.37 29.21
C THR A 287 7.90 6.47 30.20
N ASP A 288 8.33 5.32 30.61
CA ASP A 288 9.74 5.12 30.79
C ASP A 288 10.35 5.25 29.38
N LEU A 289 11.22 6.22 29.16
CA LEU A 289 11.89 6.46 27.88
C LEU A 289 12.53 5.17 27.35
N ALA A 290 13.07 4.33 28.23
CA ALA A 290 13.63 3.02 27.87
C ALA A 290 12.59 2.08 27.29
N GLY A 291 11.39 2.05 27.88
CA GLY A 291 10.25 1.28 27.35
C GLY A 291 9.80 1.75 25.97
N GLU A 292 9.74 3.08 25.75
CA GLU A 292 9.40 3.64 24.43
C GLU A 292 10.47 3.35 23.37
N LEU A 293 11.75 3.43 23.72
CA LEU A 293 12.85 3.08 22.82
C LEU A 293 12.82 1.58 22.44
N ALA A 294 12.56 0.70 23.41
CA ALA A 294 12.43 -0.73 23.17
C ALA A 294 11.21 -1.05 22.31
N GLY A 295 10.06 -0.41 22.58
CA GLY A 295 8.83 -0.52 21.80
C GLY A 295 9.03 -0.02 20.36
N ALA A 296 9.67 1.14 20.19
CA ALA A 296 10.02 1.70 18.90
C ALA A 296 10.83 0.71 18.02
N ARG A 297 11.88 0.12 18.62
CA ARG A 297 12.72 -0.88 17.96
C ARG A 297 11.92 -2.12 17.54
N SER A 298 11.03 -2.60 18.41
CA SER A 298 10.19 -3.77 18.15
C SER A 298 9.20 -3.52 17.02
N VAL A 299 8.47 -2.40 17.06
CA VAL A 299 7.42 -2.05 16.09
C VAL A 299 8.01 -1.74 14.72
N LEU A 300 9.10 -0.96 14.65
CA LEU A 300 9.79 -0.65 13.39
C LEU A 300 10.36 -1.92 12.74
N ARG A 301 10.96 -2.81 13.54
CA ARG A 301 11.46 -4.10 13.04
C ARG A 301 10.32 -4.97 12.50
N ALA A 302 9.18 -5.03 13.19
CA ALA A 302 8.00 -5.75 12.72
C ALA A 302 7.44 -5.19 11.40
N ALA A 303 7.63 -3.88 11.15
CA ALA A 303 7.29 -3.21 9.89
C ALA A 303 8.37 -3.36 8.79
N GLY A 304 9.47 -4.09 9.06
CA GLY A 304 10.57 -4.27 8.10
C GLY A 304 11.53 -3.08 8.02
N ILE A 305 11.49 -2.16 9.01
CA ILE A 305 12.35 -0.97 9.07
C ILE A 305 13.53 -1.26 10.00
N ALA A 306 14.77 -1.10 9.53
CA ALA A 306 15.95 -1.22 10.35
C ALA A 306 16.01 -0.07 11.36
N CYS A 307 15.99 -0.40 12.67
CA CYS A 307 15.99 0.59 13.73
C CYS A 307 17.30 0.52 14.54
N THR A 308 18.03 1.63 14.57
CA THR A 308 19.23 1.80 15.41
C THR A 308 18.94 2.81 16.51
N VAL A 309 19.21 2.43 17.76
CA VAL A 309 19.06 3.33 18.92
C VAL A 309 20.40 3.45 19.61
N THR A 310 20.83 4.69 19.86
CA THR A 310 22.10 5.02 20.53
C THR A 310 21.87 5.96 21.70
N GLY A 311 22.67 5.80 22.79
CA GLY A 311 22.60 6.65 23.97
C GLY A 311 21.52 6.22 24.99
N GLU A 312 20.98 4.99 24.93
CA GLU A 312 19.93 4.48 25.84
C GLU A 312 20.36 4.59 27.34
N GLU A 313 21.62 4.32 27.65
CA GLU A 313 22.14 4.39 29.03
C GLU A 313 22.03 5.81 29.61
N ALA A 314 22.20 6.84 28.78
CA ALA A 314 22.02 8.23 29.20
C ALA A 314 20.57 8.55 29.57
N GLY A 315 19.60 7.87 28.92
CA GLY A 315 18.17 8.04 29.17
C GLY A 315 17.74 7.63 30.58
N ALA A 316 18.32 6.56 31.12
CA ALA A 316 17.97 6.02 32.43
C ALA A 316 18.38 6.98 33.60
N ALA A 317 19.35 7.85 33.36
CA ALA A 317 19.83 8.81 34.35
C ALA A 317 19.06 10.15 34.35
N LEU A 318 18.13 10.35 33.41
CA LEU A 318 17.36 11.60 33.29
C LEU A 318 16.26 11.69 34.35
N PRO A 319 15.89 12.90 34.80
CA PRO A 319 14.71 13.10 35.65
C PRO A 319 13.43 12.58 34.98
N GLU A 320 12.51 12.01 35.76
CA GLU A 320 11.26 11.41 35.28
C GLU A 320 10.46 12.33 34.31
N PRO A 321 10.27 13.64 34.58
CA PRO A 321 9.56 14.52 33.67
C PRO A 321 10.24 14.66 32.30
N VAL A 322 11.57 14.64 32.26
CA VAL A 322 12.36 14.70 31.02
C VAL A 322 12.19 13.38 30.25
N GLN A 323 12.26 12.22 30.92
CA GLN A 323 12.05 10.92 30.32
C GLN A 323 10.65 10.83 29.69
N VAL A 324 9.61 11.28 30.41
CA VAL A 324 8.24 11.32 29.92
C VAL A 324 8.11 12.20 28.68
N ALA A 325 8.69 13.39 28.70
CA ALA A 325 8.66 14.32 27.56
C ALA A 325 9.33 13.72 26.31
N LEU A 326 10.52 13.15 26.47
CA LEU A 326 11.26 12.51 25.38
C LEU A 326 10.57 11.22 24.87
N GLY A 327 9.97 10.45 25.76
CA GLY A 327 9.18 9.27 25.41
C GLY A 327 8.01 9.60 24.47
N TRP A 328 7.30 10.72 24.71
CA TRP A 328 6.28 11.22 23.79
C TRP A 328 6.84 11.53 22.40
N VAL A 329 8.05 12.09 22.34
CA VAL A 329 8.70 12.38 21.04
C VAL A 329 9.00 11.10 20.29
N VAL A 330 9.54 10.07 20.96
CA VAL A 330 9.82 8.76 20.34
C VAL A 330 8.54 8.16 19.78
N ARG A 331 7.48 8.09 20.57
CA ARG A 331 6.19 7.51 20.17
C ARG A 331 5.60 8.19 18.95
N GLU A 332 5.52 9.52 18.95
CA GLU A 332 4.96 10.30 17.84
C GLU A 332 5.84 10.20 16.59
N ALA A 333 7.16 10.27 16.74
CA ALA A 333 8.10 10.14 15.64
C ALA A 333 7.97 8.74 14.96
N VAL A 334 7.93 7.67 15.74
CA VAL A 334 7.73 6.30 15.24
C VAL A 334 6.38 6.14 14.55
N THR A 335 5.32 6.73 15.13
CA THR A 335 3.98 6.74 14.49
C THR A 335 4.02 7.45 13.14
N ASN A 336 4.75 8.57 13.05
CA ASN A 336 4.90 9.32 11.80
C ASN A 336 5.73 8.54 10.76
N VAL A 337 6.79 7.86 11.17
CA VAL A 337 7.55 6.95 10.29
C VAL A 337 6.63 5.90 9.70
N LEU A 338 5.84 5.21 10.51
CA LEU A 338 4.96 4.13 10.07
C LEU A 338 3.80 4.60 9.18
N ARG A 339 3.29 5.81 9.40
CA ARG A 339 2.11 6.34 8.67
C ARG A 339 2.47 7.15 7.44
N HIS A 340 3.61 7.83 7.46
CA HIS A 340 3.90 8.90 6.50
C HIS A 340 5.20 8.72 5.73
N SER A 341 5.92 7.61 5.95
CA SER A 341 7.16 7.33 5.21
C SER A 341 7.15 5.92 4.57
N SER A 342 8.02 5.75 3.60
CA SER A 342 8.40 4.43 3.06
C SER A 342 9.84 4.11 3.51
N ALA A 343 10.09 4.31 4.82
CA ALA A 343 11.42 4.18 5.38
C ALA A 343 11.92 2.73 5.32
N GLY A 344 13.20 2.56 4.99
CA GLY A 344 13.96 1.33 5.17
C GLY A 344 14.81 1.40 6.45
N GLU A 345 15.16 2.61 6.91
CA GLU A 345 15.96 2.86 8.09
C GLU A 345 15.35 3.95 8.98
N CYS A 346 15.47 3.78 10.30
CA CYS A 346 15.18 4.78 11.31
C CYS A 346 16.26 4.76 12.38
N THR A 347 16.84 5.94 12.71
CA THR A 347 17.85 6.08 13.74
C THR A 347 17.33 6.99 14.86
N VAL A 348 17.47 6.54 16.11
CA VAL A 348 17.15 7.29 17.31
C VAL A 348 18.44 7.53 18.08
N THR A 349 18.79 8.77 18.30
CA THR A 349 20.02 9.17 19.02
C THR A 349 19.65 10.03 20.21
N LEU A 350 20.04 9.59 21.40
CA LEU A 350 19.94 10.36 22.63
C LEU A 350 21.33 10.84 23.04
N THR A 351 21.49 12.16 23.14
CA THR A 351 22.74 12.79 23.55
C THR A 351 22.56 13.43 24.94
N ALA A 352 23.34 12.98 25.91
CA ALA A 352 23.38 13.57 27.24
C ALA A 352 23.96 14.99 27.18
N GLY A 353 23.41 15.88 27.98
CA GLY A 353 23.83 17.28 28.07
C GLY A 353 22.77 18.11 28.76
N ASP A 354 22.99 19.43 28.82
CA ASP A 354 22.01 20.40 29.25
C ASP A 354 21.96 21.52 28.20
N PRO A 355 20.96 21.48 27.26
CA PRO A 355 19.83 20.56 27.20
C PRO A 355 20.18 19.14 26.69
N VAL A 356 19.47 18.13 27.20
CA VAL A 356 19.47 16.78 26.59
C VAL A 356 18.81 16.83 25.22
N THR A 357 19.39 16.15 24.28
CA THR A 357 18.90 16.16 22.88
C THR A 357 18.51 14.75 22.44
N LEU A 358 17.28 14.60 21.99
CA LEU A 358 16.78 13.42 21.30
C LEU A 358 16.62 13.74 19.82
N ARG A 359 17.27 12.98 18.96
CA ARG A 359 17.17 13.07 17.49
C ARG A 359 16.59 11.76 16.94
N VAL A 360 15.53 11.88 16.18
CA VAL A 360 14.93 10.76 15.43
C VAL A 360 15.00 11.10 13.95
N GLU A 361 15.60 10.24 13.16
CA GLU A 361 15.71 10.42 11.72
C GLU A 361 15.34 9.17 10.96
N ASN A 362 14.67 9.34 9.83
CA ASN A 362 14.32 8.26 8.92
C ASN A 362 14.54 8.66 7.46
N ASP A 363 14.81 7.68 6.62
CA ASP A 363 14.78 7.77 5.16
C ASP A 363 13.34 7.63 4.62
N GLY A 364 13.19 7.56 3.28
CA GLY A 364 11.89 7.26 2.65
C GLY A 364 10.85 8.37 2.77
N VAL A 365 11.28 9.64 2.79
CA VAL A 365 10.40 10.81 2.89
C VAL A 365 9.57 10.98 1.62
N GLY A 366 8.25 10.87 1.74
CA GLY A 366 7.30 11.10 0.65
C GLY A 366 7.26 12.58 0.18
N PRO A 367 6.71 12.86 -1.02
CA PRO A 367 6.68 14.22 -1.61
C PRO A 367 5.81 15.23 -0.87
N GLY A 368 5.04 14.81 0.17
CA GLY A 368 4.18 15.67 0.99
C GLY A 368 4.72 15.99 2.40
N GLY A 369 5.95 15.64 2.72
CA GLY A 369 6.52 15.69 4.07
C GLY A 369 6.92 17.08 4.59
N GLY A 370 6.17 18.14 4.34
CA GLY A 370 6.49 19.50 4.76
C GLY A 370 5.47 20.17 5.70
N ASP A 371 4.27 19.65 5.81
CA ASP A 371 3.24 20.26 6.65
C ASP A 371 3.30 19.69 8.08
N ARG A 372 3.43 20.59 9.06
CA ARG A 372 3.40 20.22 10.47
C ARG A 372 2.02 19.70 10.83
N GLY A 373 1.80 18.40 10.65
CA GLY A 373 0.56 17.73 11.02
C GLY A 373 0.21 17.99 12.50
N HIS A 374 -1.04 17.85 12.87
CA HIS A 374 -1.57 18.13 14.22
C HIS A 374 -0.79 17.42 15.33
N GLY A 375 -0.16 16.26 15.06
CA GLY A 375 0.66 15.51 16.00
C GLY A 375 1.92 16.25 16.44
N LEU A 376 2.72 16.73 15.49
CA LEU A 376 3.98 17.45 15.79
C LEU A 376 3.72 18.82 16.47
N ARG A 377 2.61 19.47 16.15
CA ARG A 377 2.22 20.72 16.81
C ARG A 377 1.82 20.50 18.26
N GLY A 378 0.98 19.50 18.56
CA GLY A 378 0.62 19.16 19.94
C GLY A 378 1.81 18.65 20.75
N LEU A 379 2.81 18.04 20.09
CA LEU A 379 4.06 17.62 20.71
C LEU A 379 4.91 18.83 21.09
N ALA A 380 5.04 19.81 20.20
CA ALA A 380 5.78 21.06 20.49
C ALA A 380 5.16 21.82 21.66
N GLU A 381 3.84 21.91 21.76
CA GLU A 381 3.13 22.54 22.88
C GLU A 381 3.41 21.83 24.22
N ARG A 382 3.48 20.49 24.22
CA ARG A 382 3.81 19.70 25.43
C ARG A 382 5.27 19.83 25.84
N LEU A 383 6.21 19.84 24.89
CA LEU A 383 7.62 20.07 25.19
C LEU A 383 7.85 21.47 25.74
N ALA A 384 7.17 22.49 25.24
CA ALA A 384 7.23 23.84 25.74
C ALA A 384 6.79 23.93 27.22
N ALA A 385 5.84 23.11 27.66
CA ALA A 385 5.48 23.02 29.09
C ALA A 385 6.59 22.46 29.98
N ALA A 386 7.52 21.69 29.40
CA ALA A 386 8.75 21.21 30.04
C ALA A 386 9.99 22.11 29.74
N SER A 387 9.76 23.35 29.30
CA SER A 387 10.82 24.29 28.85
C SER A 387 11.67 23.73 27.71
N GLY A 388 11.17 22.75 26.98
CA GLY A 388 11.84 22.11 25.85
C GLY A 388 11.44 22.69 24.49
N GLU A 389 12.25 22.40 23.49
CA GLU A 389 12.05 22.81 22.10
C GLU A 389 11.94 21.60 21.18
N LEU A 390 11.04 21.69 20.17
CA LEU A 390 10.90 20.71 19.10
C LEU A 390 11.17 21.36 17.76
N SER A 391 12.06 20.75 16.98
CA SER A 391 12.21 21.05 15.56
C SER A 391 11.97 19.78 14.74
N ALA A 392 11.26 19.91 13.62
CA ALA A 392 11.02 18.82 12.71
C ALA A 392 11.06 19.34 11.28
N GLY A 393 11.71 18.61 10.39
CA GLY A 393 11.85 18.98 9.00
C GLY A 393 12.65 18.01 8.19
N ARG A 394 12.80 18.32 6.91
CA ARG A 394 13.57 17.53 5.98
C ARG A 394 15.03 18.03 5.94
N GLU A 395 15.95 17.11 6.17
CA GLU A 395 17.39 17.34 6.00
C GLU A 395 17.88 16.39 4.87
N GLY A 396 18.10 16.95 3.69
CA GLY A 396 18.48 16.17 2.51
C GLY A 396 17.39 15.18 2.08
N ASP A 397 17.69 13.90 2.13
CA ASP A 397 16.78 12.78 1.83
C ASP A 397 16.11 12.16 3.07
N ARG A 398 16.43 12.68 4.26
CA ARG A 398 15.90 12.21 5.56
C ARG A 398 14.90 13.20 6.15
N PHE A 399 13.95 12.67 6.91
CA PHE A 399 13.10 13.45 7.81
C PHE A 399 13.69 13.37 9.21
N VAL A 400 13.83 14.50 9.87
CA VAL A 400 14.50 14.63 11.15
C VAL A 400 13.58 15.32 12.13
N VAL A 401 13.45 14.72 13.32
CA VAL A 401 12.79 15.31 14.48
C VAL A 401 13.84 15.47 15.56
N VAL A 402 14.00 16.68 16.09
CA VAL A 402 14.94 16.99 17.19
C VAL A 402 14.16 17.62 18.32
N ALA A 403 14.25 17.00 19.49
CA ALA A 403 13.76 17.55 20.75
C ALA A 403 14.94 17.91 21.68
N ARG A 404 14.88 19.08 22.27
CA ARG A 404 15.85 19.55 23.27
C ARG A 404 15.12 19.89 24.55
N VAL A 405 15.52 19.30 25.68
CA VAL A 405 14.88 19.53 26.99
C VAL A 405 15.94 19.88 28.02
N PRO A 406 15.85 21.06 28.68
CA PRO A 406 16.79 21.43 29.74
C PRO A 406 16.61 20.53 30.97
N VAL A 407 17.68 19.96 31.46
CA VAL A 407 17.66 19.08 32.66
C VAL A 407 17.51 19.88 33.94
N ARG A 408 18.18 21.05 34.04
CA ARG A 408 18.20 21.90 35.24
C ARG A 408 16.89 22.62 35.53
N ALA A 409 16.12 23.00 34.51
CA ALA A 409 14.85 23.70 34.69
C ALA A 409 13.77 22.85 35.39
N VAL A 410 13.94 21.54 35.47
CA VAL A 410 12.96 20.58 36.05
C VAL A 410 13.27 20.34 37.55
N GLU A 411 14.49 20.58 38.02
CA GLU A 411 14.87 20.47 39.46
C GLU A 411 14.42 21.66 40.31
N GLU A 412 14.26 22.87 39.71
CA GLU A 412 13.87 24.08 40.45
C GLU A 412 12.35 24.20 40.72
N VAL A 413 11.50 23.32 40.16
CA VAL A 413 10.02 23.34 40.33
C VAL A 413 9.57 22.33 41.42
N ARG A 414 10.47 21.82 42.22
CA ARG A 414 10.21 20.99 43.40
C ARG A 414 10.51 21.82 44.67
#